data_b3458e8994db5dfd34dab221a1704218
#
_entry.id   b3458e8994db5dfd34dab221a1704218
#
_cell.length_a   1.000
_cell.length_b   1.000
_cell.length_c   1.000
_cell.angle_alpha   90.00
_cell.angle_beta   90.00
_cell.angle_gamma   90.00
#
_symmetry.space_group_name_H-M   'P 1'
#
loop_
_entity.id
_entity.type
_entity.pdbx_description
1 polymer ?
#
loop_
_entity_poly.entity_id
_entity_poly.type
_entity_poly.pdbx_seq_one_letter_code
_entity_poly.pdbx_strand_id
1 'polypeptide(L)'
;MRLANVVGTRPQLIKAAALQSALRERHDEVFIDTGQHWDETMAGSFFRELGLRPPDVALGIGGGTAAEQTGRMLVALEGTLHDVAPDAVVVYGDTNSTLAATLVAAKMNVPVAHVEAGLRSFDRRMPEEVNRIVTDHLARWRFAPTDAAVENLAAEGLTEEVHLVGDVMRDLAARTLAEVRKPAALAGVAGGDLRSGEFLFATVHRAENRARDAMRGWVGLLDSLARADRPVVLALHPGTRAALEALGITPSSNVIVVEPLGYRSSLAAQLHAAAVLTDSGGVQREAAWLGTPCLVLRDSTEWTETTEGDAATSVLVGVDTVLAREALDRLAPPDGAPADAALRARKRTIETDGATGSIARLIA
;
A
#
# COMPACT_ATOMS: atom_id res chain seq x y z
N MET A 1 14.41 21.63 -11.80
CA MET A 1 15.43 20.61 -11.46
C MET A 1 15.16 19.35 -12.28
N ARG A 2 16.20 18.56 -12.53
CA ARG A 2 16.07 17.22 -13.09
C ARG A 2 15.98 16.19 -11.95
N LEU A 3 14.89 15.44 -11.88
CA LEU A 3 14.62 14.51 -10.79
C LEU A 3 14.70 13.07 -11.30
N ALA A 4 15.44 12.20 -10.61
CA ALA A 4 15.34 10.75 -10.78
C ALA A 4 14.27 10.23 -9.82
N ASN A 5 13.12 9.82 -10.34
CA ASN A 5 12.00 9.26 -9.58
C ASN A 5 12.09 7.73 -9.60
N VAL A 6 12.48 7.11 -8.47
CA VAL A 6 12.85 5.68 -8.39
C VAL A 6 11.77 4.87 -7.69
N VAL A 7 11.31 3.82 -8.37
CA VAL A 7 10.33 2.85 -7.88
C VAL A 7 10.80 1.42 -8.15
N GLY A 8 10.12 0.42 -7.62
CA GLY A 8 10.45 -0.99 -7.88
C GLY A 8 9.37 -1.98 -7.43
N THR A 9 8.34 -1.49 -6.73
CA THR A 9 7.25 -2.34 -6.25
C THR A 9 5.89 -1.71 -6.57
N ARG A 10 4.84 -2.53 -6.61
CA ARG A 10 3.47 -2.06 -6.85
C ARG A 10 3.03 -0.93 -5.91
N PRO A 11 3.23 -0.99 -4.58
CA PRO A 11 2.90 0.14 -3.70
C PRO A 11 3.63 1.44 -4.05
N GLN A 12 4.88 1.35 -4.50
CA GLN A 12 5.64 2.53 -4.94
C GLN A 12 5.10 3.10 -6.25
N LEU A 13 4.67 2.24 -7.19
CA LEU A 13 4.01 2.70 -8.42
C LEU A 13 2.72 3.47 -8.12
N ILE A 14 1.93 3.04 -7.13
CA ILE A 14 0.71 3.75 -6.70
C ILE A 14 1.08 5.13 -6.14
N LYS A 15 2.11 5.23 -5.29
CA LYS A 15 2.60 6.49 -4.73
C LYS A 15 3.16 7.42 -5.82
N ALA A 16 3.92 6.87 -6.75
CA ALA A 16 4.44 7.61 -7.89
C ALA A 16 3.30 8.12 -8.79
N ALA A 17 2.25 7.33 -9.03
CA ALA A 17 1.08 7.76 -9.79
C ALA A 17 0.34 8.94 -9.13
N ALA A 18 0.32 8.96 -7.79
CA ALA A 18 -0.22 10.10 -7.07
C ALA A 18 0.57 11.38 -7.32
N LEU A 19 1.91 11.28 -7.33
CA LEU A 19 2.84 12.41 -7.30
C LEU A 19 3.34 12.87 -8.68
N GLN A 20 3.44 11.96 -9.66
CA GLN A 20 4.12 12.18 -10.93
C GLN A 20 3.61 13.42 -11.70
N SER A 21 2.29 13.65 -11.74
CA SER A 21 1.73 14.82 -12.42
C SER A 21 2.24 16.13 -11.81
N ALA A 22 2.23 16.22 -10.47
CA ALA A 22 2.67 17.42 -9.76
C ALA A 22 4.19 17.64 -9.88
N LEU A 23 4.99 16.57 -9.92
CA LEU A 23 6.43 16.68 -10.17
C LEU A 23 6.71 17.21 -11.57
N ARG A 24 6.07 16.67 -12.59
CA ARG A 24 6.30 17.05 -14.00
C ARG A 24 5.82 18.43 -14.37
N GLU A 25 4.89 19.00 -13.63
CA GLU A 25 4.50 20.40 -13.80
C GLU A 25 5.62 21.39 -13.42
N ARG A 26 6.60 20.95 -12.60
CA ARG A 26 7.63 21.80 -12.01
C ARG A 26 9.05 21.38 -12.32
N HIS A 27 9.26 20.11 -12.65
CA HIS A 27 10.57 19.50 -12.77
C HIS A 27 10.66 18.64 -14.05
N ASP A 28 11.89 18.42 -14.51
CA ASP A 28 12.21 17.42 -15.53
C ASP A 28 12.38 16.08 -14.84
N GLU A 29 11.38 15.19 -14.99
CA GLU A 29 11.34 13.90 -14.31
C GLU A 29 11.87 12.78 -15.22
N VAL A 30 12.87 12.05 -14.73
CA VAL A 30 13.29 10.75 -15.27
C VAL A 30 12.74 9.65 -14.36
N PHE A 31 11.83 8.82 -14.89
CA PHE A 31 11.18 7.76 -14.16
C PHE A 31 11.92 6.45 -14.31
N ILE A 32 12.39 5.89 -13.17
CA ILE A 32 13.26 4.70 -13.12
C ILE A 32 12.53 3.59 -12.35
N ASP A 33 12.33 2.44 -12.99
CA ASP A 33 11.82 1.22 -12.36
C ASP A 33 12.95 0.21 -12.16
N THR A 34 13.23 -0.13 -10.90
CA THR A 34 14.25 -1.14 -10.58
C THR A 34 13.79 -2.56 -10.90
N GLY A 35 12.48 -2.81 -10.99
CA GLY A 35 11.92 -4.12 -11.25
C GLY A 35 11.95 -5.06 -10.03
N GLN A 36 11.96 -4.54 -8.80
CA GLN A 36 12.03 -5.35 -7.56
C GLN A 36 10.94 -6.43 -7.49
N HIS A 37 9.71 -6.08 -7.89
CA HIS A 37 8.57 -7.00 -7.99
C HIS A 37 8.05 -6.98 -9.43
N TRP A 38 8.88 -7.41 -10.37
CA TRP A 38 8.53 -7.40 -11.79
C TRP A 38 7.61 -8.58 -12.14
N ASP A 39 6.43 -8.26 -12.67
CA ASP A 39 5.55 -9.18 -13.39
C ASP A 39 5.12 -8.47 -14.68
N GLU A 40 5.68 -8.92 -15.81
CA GLU A 40 5.45 -8.31 -17.14
C GLU A 40 3.96 -8.25 -17.51
N THR A 41 3.18 -9.24 -17.08
CA THR A 41 1.76 -9.35 -17.46
C THR A 41 0.88 -8.34 -16.73
N MET A 42 1.28 -7.91 -15.54
CA MET A 42 0.53 -6.96 -14.71
C MET A 42 0.98 -5.50 -14.88
N ALA A 43 2.25 -5.26 -15.20
CA ALA A 43 2.82 -3.91 -15.24
C ALA A 43 2.10 -2.99 -16.25
N GLY A 44 1.93 -3.43 -17.50
CA GLY A 44 1.34 -2.58 -18.55
C GLY A 44 -0.13 -2.20 -18.32
N SER A 45 -0.94 -3.06 -17.69
CA SER A 45 -2.32 -2.74 -17.31
C SER A 45 -2.35 -1.75 -16.15
N PHE A 46 -1.46 -1.92 -15.20
CA PHE A 46 -1.34 -1.09 -14.01
C PHE A 46 -0.91 0.35 -14.33
N PHE A 47 0.09 0.52 -15.22
CA PHE A 47 0.48 1.84 -15.70
C PHE A 47 -0.68 2.57 -16.37
N ARG A 48 -1.46 1.89 -17.22
CA ARG A 48 -2.63 2.51 -17.87
C ARG A 48 -3.73 2.87 -16.88
N GLU A 49 -4.01 1.98 -15.93
CA GLU A 49 -5.05 2.20 -14.91
C GLU A 49 -4.76 3.43 -14.05
N LEU A 50 -3.51 3.61 -13.65
CA LEU A 50 -3.08 4.71 -12.79
C LEU A 50 -2.73 6.00 -13.55
N GLY A 51 -2.72 5.95 -14.89
CA GLY A 51 -2.30 7.10 -15.72
C GLY A 51 -0.80 7.39 -15.61
N LEU A 52 -0.01 6.40 -15.16
CA LEU A 52 1.44 6.49 -15.17
C LEU A 52 1.98 6.33 -16.59
N ARG A 53 2.99 7.11 -16.95
CA ARG A 53 3.77 6.80 -18.14
C ARG A 53 4.69 5.60 -17.89
N PRO A 54 5.08 4.88 -18.95
CA PRO A 54 6.12 3.87 -18.82
C PRO A 54 7.42 4.46 -18.24
N PRO A 55 8.24 3.67 -17.54
CA PRO A 55 9.53 4.15 -17.04
C PRO A 55 10.45 4.52 -18.19
N ASP A 56 11.26 5.56 -18.01
CA ASP A 56 12.33 5.92 -18.94
C ASP A 56 13.46 4.91 -18.88
N VAL A 57 13.70 4.33 -17.69
CA VAL A 57 14.69 3.30 -17.45
C VAL A 57 14.05 2.17 -16.64
N ALA A 58 14.14 0.94 -17.17
CA ALA A 58 13.72 -0.28 -16.49
C ALA A 58 14.94 -1.18 -16.26
N LEU A 59 15.26 -1.44 -14.98
CA LEU A 59 16.48 -2.21 -14.63
C LEU A 59 16.23 -3.72 -14.58
N GLY A 60 14.98 -4.16 -14.36
CA GLY A 60 14.60 -5.57 -14.37
C GLY A 60 15.23 -6.41 -13.24
N ILE A 61 15.51 -5.82 -12.09
CA ILE A 61 16.22 -6.47 -10.98
C ILE A 61 15.22 -7.08 -9.99
N GLY A 62 14.63 -8.20 -10.39
CA GLY A 62 13.78 -9.02 -9.53
C GLY A 62 14.49 -10.24 -8.95
N GLY A 63 13.84 -10.93 -8.00
CA GLY A 63 14.28 -12.22 -7.45
C GLY A 63 15.60 -12.19 -6.67
N GLY A 64 15.95 -13.34 -6.10
CA GLY A 64 17.11 -13.49 -5.21
C GLY A 64 16.82 -13.16 -3.75
N THR A 65 17.83 -13.25 -2.89
CA THR A 65 17.75 -12.79 -1.50
C THR A 65 17.72 -11.26 -1.44
N ALA A 66 17.26 -10.71 -0.31
CA ALA A 66 17.24 -9.25 -0.11
C ALA A 66 18.63 -8.61 -0.33
N ALA A 67 19.68 -9.27 0.17
CA ALA A 67 21.06 -8.78 0.02
C ALA A 67 21.54 -8.81 -1.44
N GLU A 68 21.32 -9.92 -2.16
CA GLU A 68 21.67 -10.05 -3.57
C GLU A 68 20.93 -9.04 -4.45
N GLN A 69 19.63 -8.88 -4.21
CA GLN A 69 18.78 -7.93 -4.92
C GLN A 69 19.25 -6.50 -4.70
N THR A 70 19.47 -6.11 -3.43
CA THR A 70 19.98 -4.78 -3.08
C THR A 70 21.37 -4.54 -3.71
N GLY A 71 22.28 -5.52 -3.66
CA GLY A 71 23.60 -5.41 -4.25
C GLY A 71 23.55 -5.17 -5.77
N ARG A 72 22.70 -5.91 -6.51
CA ARG A 72 22.50 -5.70 -7.94
C ARG A 72 21.90 -4.32 -8.25
N MET A 73 20.95 -3.86 -7.42
CA MET A 73 20.36 -2.53 -7.56
C MET A 73 21.38 -1.43 -7.34
N LEU A 74 22.26 -1.55 -6.34
CA LEU A 74 23.31 -0.56 -6.09
C LEU A 74 24.19 -0.35 -7.33
N VAL A 75 24.68 -1.44 -7.94
CA VAL A 75 25.54 -1.37 -9.12
C VAL A 75 24.81 -0.78 -10.33
N ALA A 76 23.58 -1.21 -10.59
CA ALA A 76 22.81 -0.72 -11.74
C ALA A 76 22.39 0.75 -11.58
N LEU A 77 21.96 1.14 -10.38
CA LEU A 77 21.55 2.51 -10.09
C LEU A 77 22.72 3.49 -10.13
N GLU A 78 23.93 3.08 -9.75
CA GLU A 78 25.12 3.94 -9.86
C GLU A 78 25.35 4.36 -11.31
N GLY A 79 25.38 3.42 -12.24
CA GLY A 79 25.51 3.71 -13.67
C GLY A 79 24.34 4.57 -14.19
N THR A 80 23.12 4.20 -13.82
CA THR A 80 21.92 4.94 -14.25
C THR A 80 21.90 6.37 -13.75
N LEU A 81 22.20 6.61 -12.48
CA LEU A 81 22.21 7.97 -11.92
C LEU A 81 23.39 8.79 -12.47
N HIS A 82 24.51 8.16 -12.80
CA HIS A 82 25.60 8.84 -13.48
C HIS A 82 25.17 9.34 -14.88
N ASP A 83 24.46 8.51 -15.65
CA ASP A 83 24.00 8.87 -17.00
C ASP A 83 22.87 9.89 -16.98
N VAL A 84 21.96 9.78 -16.00
CA VAL A 84 20.83 10.70 -15.82
C VAL A 84 21.31 12.06 -15.30
N ALA A 85 22.37 12.09 -14.47
CA ALA A 85 22.90 13.28 -13.78
C ALA A 85 21.80 14.12 -13.11
N PRO A 86 21.00 13.54 -12.18
CA PRO A 86 19.87 14.25 -11.56
C PRO A 86 20.34 15.26 -10.53
N ASP A 87 19.57 16.35 -10.37
CA ASP A 87 19.75 17.31 -9.27
C ASP A 87 19.26 16.75 -7.92
N ALA A 88 18.30 15.81 -7.95
CA ALA A 88 17.83 15.10 -6.77
C ALA A 88 17.19 13.75 -7.14
N VAL A 89 17.13 12.83 -6.16
CA VAL A 89 16.49 11.52 -6.28
C VAL A 89 15.26 11.47 -5.38
N VAL A 90 14.11 11.06 -5.93
CA VAL A 90 12.86 10.84 -5.18
C VAL A 90 12.68 9.35 -4.95
N VAL A 91 12.46 8.97 -3.70
CA VAL A 91 12.23 7.58 -3.26
C VAL A 91 10.99 7.48 -2.37
N TYR A 92 10.40 6.28 -2.28
CA TYR A 92 9.13 6.06 -1.59
C TYR A 92 9.21 4.91 -0.59
N GLY A 93 8.74 5.13 0.64
CA GLY A 93 8.58 4.10 1.66
C GLY A 93 9.90 3.39 1.99
N ASP A 94 9.88 2.05 2.02
CA ASP A 94 10.88 1.26 2.74
C ASP A 94 11.35 -0.02 2.01
N THR A 95 11.28 -0.04 0.70
CA THR A 95 11.70 -1.21 -0.09
C THR A 95 13.21 -1.28 -0.30
N ASN A 96 13.72 -2.39 -0.85
CA ASN A 96 15.13 -2.49 -1.22
C ASN A 96 15.50 -1.47 -2.31
N SER A 97 14.56 -1.13 -3.19
CA SER A 97 14.73 -0.08 -4.21
C SER A 97 14.96 1.29 -3.57
N THR A 98 14.20 1.60 -2.51
CA THR A 98 14.34 2.84 -1.72
C THR A 98 15.74 2.91 -1.10
N LEU A 99 16.15 1.85 -0.39
CA LEU A 99 17.47 1.78 0.23
C LEU A 99 18.60 1.92 -0.79
N ALA A 100 18.53 1.15 -1.87
CA ALA A 100 19.59 1.15 -2.88
C ALA A 100 19.74 2.51 -3.56
N ALA A 101 18.63 3.12 -3.99
CA ALA A 101 18.65 4.44 -4.62
C ALA A 101 19.19 5.52 -3.65
N THR A 102 18.77 5.47 -2.38
CA THR A 102 19.24 6.39 -1.34
C THR A 102 20.73 6.27 -1.11
N LEU A 103 21.25 5.05 -0.96
CA LEU A 103 22.67 4.81 -0.73
C LEU A 103 23.54 5.28 -1.90
N VAL A 104 23.13 5.00 -3.12
CA VAL A 104 23.85 5.44 -4.33
C VAL A 104 23.84 6.97 -4.43
N ALA A 105 22.66 7.59 -4.32
CA ALA A 105 22.53 9.04 -4.40
C ALA A 105 23.39 9.75 -3.34
N ALA A 106 23.33 9.28 -2.08
CA ALA A 106 24.12 9.85 -0.99
C ALA A 106 25.64 9.75 -1.26
N LYS A 107 26.13 8.62 -1.79
CA LYS A 107 27.54 8.46 -2.17
C LYS A 107 27.97 9.33 -3.36
N MET A 108 27.03 9.66 -4.25
CA MET A 108 27.25 10.57 -5.37
C MET A 108 27.06 12.05 -4.99
N ASN A 109 26.76 12.36 -3.71
CA ASN A 109 26.40 13.68 -3.24
C ASN A 109 25.16 14.27 -3.94
N VAL A 110 24.24 13.43 -4.38
CA VAL A 110 22.93 13.82 -4.92
C VAL A 110 21.90 13.82 -3.80
N PRO A 111 21.19 14.94 -3.55
CA PRO A 111 20.17 15.02 -2.50
C PRO A 111 19.04 14.01 -2.72
N VAL A 112 18.51 13.46 -1.62
CA VAL A 112 17.41 12.49 -1.63
C VAL A 112 16.16 13.11 -1.02
N ALA A 113 15.03 12.94 -1.67
CA ALA A 113 13.69 13.26 -1.19
C ALA A 113 12.95 11.97 -0.85
N HIS A 114 12.71 11.74 0.44
CA HIS A 114 12.04 10.54 0.94
C HIS A 114 10.55 10.81 1.18
N VAL A 115 9.71 10.21 0.37
CA VAL A 115 8.24 10.24 0.50
C VAL A 115 7.78 9.09 1.40
N GLU A 116 6.97 9.40 2.40
CA GLU A 116 6.54 8.50 3.49
C GLU A 116 7.69 8.24 4.49
N ALA A 117 8.39 9.30 4.88
CA ALA A 117 9.45 9.30 5.87
C ALA A 117 8.92 9.22 7.31
N GLY A 118 9.72 8.72 8.23
CA GLY A 118 9.46 8.77 9.68
C GLY A 118 8.55 7.68 10.23
N LEU A 119 8.02 6.79 9.43
CA LEU A 119 7.27 5.63 9.93
C LEU A 119 8.21 4.67 10.68
N ARG A 120 7.73 4.08 11.80
CA ARG A 120 8.48 3.10 12.58
C ARG A 120 7.58 1.96 13.04
N SER A 121 8.07 0.74 12.86
CA SER A 121 7.49 -0.47 13.46
C SER A 121 8.19 -0.82 14.78
N PHE A 122 9.38 -0.23 15.03
CA PHE A 122 10.27 -0.55 16.14
C PHE A 122 10.73 -2.01 16.21
N ASP A 123 10.54 -2.76 15.14
CA ASP A 123 11.00 -4.15 14.99
C ASP A 123 12.09 -4.27 13.91
N ARG A 124 13.35 -4.20 14.33
CA ARG A 124 14.52 -4.31 13.43
C ARG A 124 14.71 -5.68 12.79
N ARG A 125 13.88 -6.67 13.13
CA ARG A 125 13.85 -7.95 12.41
C ARG A 125 13.17 -7.82 11.05
N MET A 126 12.38 -6.76 10.87
CA MET A 126 11.77 -6.42 9.59
C MET A 126 12.81 -5.73 8.69
N PRO A 127 13.10 -6.25 7.49
CA PRO A 127 13.99 -5.59 6.53
C PRO A 127 13.55 -4.16 6.18
N GLU A 128 12.24 -3.94 6.11
CA GLU A 128 11.63 -2.64 5.83
C GLU A 128 11.98 -1.60 6.90
N GLU A 129 12.04 -2.01 8.17
CA GLU A 129 12.42 -1.10 9.26
C GLU A 129 13.86 -0.63 9.11
N VAL A 130 14.76 -1.53 8.73
CA VAL A 130 16.16 -1.19 8.45
C VAL A 130 16.23 -0.21 7.27
N ASN A 131 15.51 -0.50 6.20
CA ASN A 131 15.52 0.31 4.99
C ASN A 131 15.06 1.74 5.26
N ARG A 132 13.93 1.93 6.00
CA ARG A 132 13.37 3.26 6.26
C ARG A 132 14.25 4.09 7.19
N ILE A 133 14.81 3.49 8.23
CA ILE A 133 15.73 4.18 9.13
C ILE A 133 16.94 4.71 8.35
N VAL A 134 17.59 3.86 7.54
CA VAL A 134 18.77 4.28 6.76
C VAL A 134 18.40 5.37 5.76
N THR A 135 17.25 5.23 5.08
CA THR A 135 16.77 6.22 4.11
C THR A 135 16.52 7.57 4.77
N ASP A 136 15.81 7.59 5.92
CA ASP A 136 15.52 8.83 6.65
C ASP A 136 16.79 9.55 7.09
N HIS A 137 17.81 8.83 7.56
CA HIS A 137 19.07 9.42 8.00
C HIS A 137 19.92 10.00 6.86
N LEU A 138 19.75 9.50 5.62
CA LEU A 138 20.49 9.98 4.45
C LEU A 138 19.70 10.98 3.61
N ALA A 139 18.36 11.03 3.74
CA ALA A 139 17.54 11.95 2.99
C ALA A 139 17.78 13.41 3.39
N ARG A 140 17.80 14.31 2.39
CA ARG A 140 17.76 15.75 2.61
C ARG A 140 16.35 16.18 2.99
N TRP A 141 15.34 15.84 2.18
CA TRP A 141 13.95 16.17 2.45
C TRP A 141 13.21 14.92 2.95
N ARG A 142 12.55 15.05 4.09
CA ARG A 142 11.74 14.00 4.74
C ARG A 142 10.29 14.42 4.73
N PHE A 143 9.51 13.79 3.87
CA PHE A 143 8.08 14.06 3.73
C PHE A 143 7.29 13.08 4.58
N ALA A 144 6.93 13.53 5.78
CA ALA A 144 6.22 12.73 6.78
C ALA A 144 4.71 12.70 6.49
N PRO A 145 4.07 11.52 6.55
CA PRO A 145 2.64 11.39 6.31
C PRO A 145 1.77 11.74 7.53
N THR A 146 2.31 11.64 8.75
CA THR A 146 1.58 11.81 10.01
C THR A 146 2.40 12.54 11.06
N ASP A 147 1.74 13.08 12.10
CA ASP A 147 2.42 13.69 13.25
C ASP A 147 3.32 12.67 13.97
N ALA A 148 2.86 11.43 14.14
CA ALA A 148 3.67 10.36 14.73
C ALA A 148 4.98 10.12 13.94
N ALA A 149 4.95 10.23 12.61
CA ALA A 149 6.15 10.11 11.80
C ALA A 149 7.12 11.28 12.04
N VAL A 150 6.62 12.50 12.23
CA VAL A 150 7.44 13.67 12.61
C VAL A 150 8.05 13.47 13.97
N GLU A 151 7.28 12.98 14.95
CA GLU A 151 7.77 12.70 16.32
C GLU A 151 8.86 11.62 16.32
N ASN A 152 8.71 10.55 15.52
CA ASN A 152 9.72 9.52 15.37
C ASN A 152 11.04 10.08 14.82
N LEU A 153 10.96 10.91 13.77
CA LEU A 153 12.16 11.57 13.21
C LEU A 153 12.83 12.47 14.24
N ALA A 154 12.05 13.27 14.97
CA ALA A 154 12.57 14.13 16.02
C ALA A 154 13.24 13.34 17.15
N ALA A 155 12.69 12.19 17.56
CA ALA A 155 13.28 11.30 18.55
C ALA A 155 14.63 10.71 18.11
N GLU A 156 14.86 10.60 16.80
CA GLU A 156 16.14 10.19 16.19
C GLU A 156 17.09 11.38 15.91
N GLY A 157 16.71 12.59 16.30
CA GLY A 157 17.51 13.82 16.08
C GLY A 157 17.41 14.39 14.66
N LEU A 158 16.46 13.90 13.86
CA LEU A 158 16.22 14.35 12.49
C LEU A 158 15.12 15.44 12.51
N THR A 159 15.50 16.69 12.59
CA THR A 159 14.58 17.84 12.69
C THR A 159 14.64 18.78 11.51
N GLU A 160 15.75 18.75 10.75
CA GLU A 160 15.94 19.62 9.58
C GLU A 160 15.24 19.02 8.35
N GLU A 161 14.65 19.86 7.52
CA GLU A 161 13.95 19.47 6.27
C GLU A 161 12.96 18.31 6.48
N VAL A 162 12.28 18.32 7.63
CA VAL A 162 11.14 17.44 7.94
C VAL A 162 9.86 18.21 7.69
N HIS A 163 9.03 17.69 6.81
CA HIS A 163 7.79 18.34 6.39
C HIS A 163 6.61 17.39 6.60
N LEU A 164 5.66 17.77 7.45
CA LEU A 164 4.37 17.11 7.55
C LEU A 164 3.54 17.47 6.31
N VAL A 165 3.45 16.56 5.37
CA VAL A 165 2.77 16.78 4.08
C VAL A 165 1.48 15.99 3.95
N GLY A 166 1.28 14.97 4.78
CA GLY A 166 0.21 14.00 4.62
C GLY A 166 0.57 12.86 3.66
N ASP A 167 -0.43 12.10 3.26
CA ASP A 167 -0.27 10.85 2.49
C ASP A 167 -0.62 11.04 1.02
N VAL A 168 0.34 10.82 0.14
CA VAL A 168 0.15 10.89 -1.32
C VAL A 168 -0.90 9.89 -1.84
N MET A 169 -1.03 8.73 -1.17
CA MET A 169 -2.07 7.74 -1.53
C MET A 169 -3.46 8.23 -1.16
N ARG A 170 -3.59 9.06 -0.12
CA ARG A 170 -4.86 9.70 0.25
C ARG A 170 -5.34 10.67 -0.83
N ASP A 171 -4.41 11.44 -1.40
CA ASP A 171 -4.71 12.31 -2.55
C ASP A 171 -5.18 11.50 -3.77
N LEU A 172 -4.56 10.34 -4.03
CA LEU A 172 -4.98 9.45 -5.12
C LEU A 172 -6.36 8.84 -4.86
N ALA A 173 -6.60 8.35 -3.65
CA ALA A 173 -7.89 7.79 -3.25
C ALA A 173 -9.02 8.83 -3.39
N ALA A 174 -8.76 10.08 -2.97
CA ALA A 174 -9.72 11.18 -3.12
C ALA A 174 -10.08 11.46 -4.59
N ARG A 175 -9.07 11.48 -5.48
CA ARG A 175 -9.29 11.67 -6.93
C ARG A 175 -10.09 10.52 -7.55
N THR A 176 -9.90 9.30 -7.05
CA THR A 176 -10.52 8.09 -7.60
C THR A 176 -11.92 7.82 -7.03
N LEU A 177 -12.25 8.41 -5.87
CA LEU A 177 -13.47 8.10 -5.09
C LEU A 177 -14.76 8.22 -5.91
N ALA A 178 -14.90 9.27 -6.74
CA ALA A 178 -16.11 9.51 -7.53
C ALA A 178 -16.40 8.39 -8.55
N GLU A 179 -15.35 7.75 -9.08
CA GLU A 179 -15.47 6.63 -10.02
C GLU A 179 -15.83 5.35 -9.29
N VAL A 180 -15.08 5.02 -8.23
CA VAL A 180 -15.25 3.73 -7.51
C VAL A 180 -16.53 3.67 -6.71
N ARG A 181 -17.16 4.82 -6.40
CA ARG A 181 -18.44 4.90 -5.72
C ARG A 181 -19.62 4.42 -6.58
N LYS A 182 -19.45 4.35 -7.89
CA LYS A 182 -20.49 3.85 -8.80
C LYS A 182 -20.63 2.33 -8.63
N PRO A 183 -21.86 1.78 -8.51
CA PRO A 183 -22.07 0.33 -8.40
C PRO A 183 -21.42 -0.47 -9.54
N ALA A 184 -21.34 0.11 -10.73
CA ALA A 184 -20.68 -0.49 -11.89
C ALA A 184 -19.17 -0.76 -11.66
N ALA A 185 -18.52 -0.10 -10.70
CA ALA A 185 -17.12 -0.36 -10.37
C ALA A 185 -16.91 -1.76 -9.77
N LEU A 186 -17.94 -2.38 -9.19
CA LEU A 186 -17.90 -3.76 -8.67
C LEU A 186 -17.81 -4.83 -9.77
N ALA A 187 -18.20 -4.52 -11.00
CA ALA A 187 -18.10 -5.47 -12.12
C ALA A 187 -16.65 -5.93 -12.38
N GLY A 188 -15.66 -5.10 -12.03
CA GLY A 188 -14.24 -5.43 -12.11
C GLY A 188 -13.70 -6.27 -10.95
N VAL A 189 -14.52 -6.61 -9.94
CA VAL A 189 -14.06 -7.28 -8.71
C VAL A 189 -14.25 -8.80 -8.81
N ALA A 190 -15.46 -9.28 -9.12
CA ALA A 190 -15.77 -10.73 -9.10
C ALA A 190 -16.82 -11.14 -10.15
N GLY A 191 -16.80 -10.55 -11.31
CA GLY A 191 -17.65 -11.03 -12.43
C GLY A 191 -19.13 -10.68 -12.36
N GLY A 192 -19.57 -9.77 -11.46
CA GLY A 192 -20.81 -9.05 -11.71
C GLY A 192 -21.94 -9.15 -10.69
N ASP A 193 -21.97 -10.10 -9.75
CA ASP A 193 -23.12 -10.27 -8.85
C ASP A 193 -22.96 -9.69 -7.44
N LEU A 194 -21.86 -8.97 -7.20
CA LEU A 194 -21.61 -8.35 -5.90
C LEU A 194 -22.49 -7.12 -5.69
N ARG A 195 -23.08 -7.01 -4.51
CA ARG A 195 -23.85 -5.85 -4.08
C ARG A 195 -23.18 -5.17 -2.90
N SER A 196 -23.34 -3.85 -2.85
CA SER A 196 -22.76 -3.03 -1.77
C SER A 196 -23.30 -3.48 -0.42
N GLY A 197 -22.40 -3.75 0.54
CA GLY A 197 -22.73 -4.19 1.89
C GLY A 197 -23.00 -5.69 2.05
N GLU A 198 -23.11 -6.45 0.95
CA GLU A 198 -23.45 -7.87 0.99
C GLU A 198 -22.22 -8.80 0.87
N PHE A 199 -21.02 -8.31 1.01
CA PHE A 199 -19.80 -9.12 1.00
C PHE A 199 -18.72 -8.55 1.94
N LEU A 200 -17.75 -9.39 2.31
CA LEU A 200 -16.51 -9.00 2.96
C LEU A 200 -15.39 -9.01 1.92
N PHE A 201 -14.46 -8.07 1.98
CA PHE A 201 -13.31 -8.05 1.08
C PHE A 201 -12.04 -8.44 1.83
N ALA A 202 -11.25 -9.36 1.28
CA ALA A 202 -10.03 -9.83 1.92
C ALA A 202 -8.82 -9.76 1.00
N THR A 203 -7.66 -9.38 1.57
CA THR A 203 -6.34 -9.50 0.93
C THR A 203 -5.31 -9.99 1.94
N VAL A 204 -4.53 -11.03 1.58
CA VAL A 204 -3.43 -11.57 2.39
C VAL A 204 -2.22 -11.82 1.50
N HIS A 205 -1.10 -11.13 1.78
CA HIS A 205 0.06 -11.18 0.88
C HIS A 205 1.41 -11.16 1.60
N ARG A 206 1.49 -10.86 2.91
CA ARG A 206 2.76 -10.82 3.64
C ARG A 206 3.44 -12.19 3.72
N ALA A 207 4.78 -12.18 3.69
CA ALA A 207 5.58 -13.40 3.71
C ALA A 207 5.33 -14.25 4.97
N GLU A 208 5.17 -13.61 6.12
CA GLU A 208 4.87 -14.27 7.41
C GLU A 208 3.57 -15.07 7.37
N ASN A 209 2.56 -14.61 6.59
CA ASN A 209 1.28 -15.28 6.42
C ASN A 209 1.31 -16.46 5.43
N ARG A 210 2.48 -16.80 4.87
CA ARG A 210 2.65 -17.96 3.97
C ARG A 210 3.11 -19.23 4.69
N ALA A 211 3.46 -19.16 5.98
CA ALA A 211 3.73 -20.34 6.77
C ALA A 211 2.46 -21.18 6.96
N ARG A 212 2.60 -22.52 7.03
CA ARG A 212 1.47 -23.46 7.07
C ARG A 212 0.44 -23.12 8.16
N ASP A 213 0.90 -22.83 9.37
CA ASP A 213 0.01 -22.61 10.52
C ASP A 213 -0.67 -21.23 10.40
N ALA A 214 0.05 -20.20 9.94
CA ALA A 214 -0.52 -18.89 9.65
C ALA A 214 -1.59 -19.00 8.56
N MET A 215 -1.33 -19.76 7.47
CA MET A 215 -2.30 -19.97 6.41
C MET A 215 -3.58 -20.68 6.92
N ARG A 216 -3.44 -21.73 7.71
CA ARG A 216 -4.60 -22.38 8.31
C ARG A 216 -5.38 -21.45 9.23
N GLY A 217 -4.68 -20.59 9.97
CA GLY A 217 -5.28 -19.61 10.85
C GLY A 217 -6.15 -18.62 10.08
N TRP A 218 -5.57 -17.86 9.12
CA TRP A 218 -6.34 -16.85 8.40
C TRP A 218 -7.38 -17.46 7.44
N VAL A 219 -7.14 -18.64 6.81
CA VAL A 219 -8.19 -19.32 6.02
C VAL A 219 -9.34 -19.73 6.93
N GLY A 220 -9.06 -20.34 8.08
CA GLY A 220 -10.11 -20.69 9.05
C GLY A 220 -10.88 -19.49 9.56
N LEU A 221 -10.22 -18.34 9.75
CA LEU A 221 -10.88 -17.09 10.09
C LEU A 221 -11.81 -16.62 8.97
N LEU A 222 -11.34 -16.58 7.70
CA LEU A 222 -12.18 -16.20 6.57
C LEU A 222 -13.39 -17.13 6.44
N ASP A 223 -13.17 -18.44 6.51
CA ASP A 223 -14.24 -19.46 6.45
C ASP A 223 -15.29 -19.28 7.56
N SER A 224 -14.84 -18.90 8.76
CA SER A 224 -15.74 -18.68 9.90
C SER A 224 -16.65 -17.45 9.74
N LEU A 225 -16.23 -16.47 8.96
CA LEU A 225 -16.94 -15.22 8.69
C LEU A 225 -17.75 -15.27 7.39
N ALA A 226 -17.36 -16.14 6.44
CA ALA A 226 -17.99 -16.26 5.14
C ALA A 226 -19.35 -16.96 5.25
N ARG A 227 -20.38 -16.38 4.59
CA ARG A 227 -21.74 -16.94 4.54
C ARG A 227 -22.26 -16.85 3.11
N ALA A 228 -23.27 -17.66 2.78
CA ALA A 228 -23.88 -17.67 1.45
C ALA A 228 -24.51 -16.31 1.08
N ASP A 229 -25.07 -15.59 2.06
CA ASP A 229 -25.66 -14.26 1.91
C ASP A 229 -24.67 -13.11 2.13
N ARG A 230 -23.46 -13.41 2.60
CA ARG A 230 -22.34 -12.47 2.79
C ARG A 230 -21.02 -13.20 2.57
N PRO A 231 -20.65 -13.50 1.30
CA PRO A 231 -19.39 -14.17 1.00
C PRO A 231 -18.18 -13.30 1.31
N VAL A 232 -17.01 -13.95 1.44
CA VAL A 232 -15.72 -13.25 1.46
C VAL A 232 -15.16 -13.26 0.04
N VAL A 233 -14.87 -12.10 -0.51
CA VAL A 233 -14.12 -11.95 -1.76
C VAL A 233 -12.65 -11.82 -1.44
N LEU A 234 -11.86 -12.85 -1.74
CA LEU A 234 -10.44 -12.93 -1.45
C LEU A 234 -9.62 -12.65 -2.72
N ALA A 235 -9.03 -11.45 -2.80
CA ALA A 235 -8.06 -11.12 -3.84
C ALA A 235 -6.70 -11.75 -3.48
N LEU A 236 -6.31 -12.79 -4.20
CA LEU A 236 -5.22 -13.67 -3.82
C LEU A 236 -3.98 -13.47 -4.70
N HIS A 237 -2.88 -13.06 -4.08
CA HIS A 237 -1.59 -12.91 -4.77
C HIS A 237 -1.09 -14.28 -5.29
N PRO A 238 -0.50 -14.38 -6.50
CA PRO A 238 -0.03 -15.64 -7.07
C PRO A 238 0.86 -16.46 -6.14
N GLY A 239 1.80 -15.82 -5.44
CA GLY A 239 2.66 -16.50 -4.48
C GLY A 239 1.92 -17.09 -3.26
N THR A 240 0.83 -16.46 -2.82
CA THR A 240 -0.03 -16.99 -1.74
C THR A 240 -0.90 -18.12 -2.27
N ARG A 241 -1.41 -18.02 -3.49
CA ARG A 241 -2.16 -19.11 -4.17
C ARG A 241 -1.29 -20.37 -4.30
N ALA A 242 -0.09 -20.24 -4.86
CA ALA A 242 0.84 -21.35 -5.00
C ALA A 242 1.17 -22.02 -3.64
N ALA A 243 1.31 -21.23 -2.58
CA ALA A 243 1.56 -21.75 -1.24
C ALA A 243 0.34 -22.49 -0.66
N LEU A 244 -0.90 -22.00 -0.86
CA LEU A 244 -2.13 -22.72 -0.48
C LEU A 244 -2.24 -24.07 -1.19
N GLU A 245 -2.01 -24.10 -2.50
CA GLU A 245 -2.03 -25.30 -3.34
C GLU A 245 -0.98 -26.32 -2.87
N ALA A 246 0.27 -25.87 -2.64
CA ALA A 246 1.35 -26.73 -2.14
C ALA A 246 1.07 -27.33 -0.76
N LEU A 247 0.28 -26.65 0.07
CA LEU A 247 -0.09 -27.10 1.42
C LEU A 247 -1.41 -27.89 1.44
N GLY A 248 -2.15 -27.97 0.32
CA GLY A 248 -3.46 -28.61 0.23
C GLY A 248 -4.52 -27.89 1.07
N ILE A 249 -4.42 -26.58 1.23
CA ILE A 249 -5.38 -25.75 1.97
C ILE A 249 -6.33 -25.11 0.97
N THR A 250 -7.63 -25.39 1.10
CA THR A 250 -8.67 -24.84 0.22
C THR A 250 -9.70 -24.10 1.07
N PRO A 251 -9.96 -22.80 0.80
CA PRO A 251 -11.04 -22.05 1.44
C PRO A 251 -12.41 -22.68 1.13
N SER A 252 -13.40 -22.44 1.97
CA SER A 252 -14.78 -22.89 1.77
C SER A 252 -15.41 -22.26 0.52
N SER A 253 -16.53 -22.83 0.06
CA SER A 253 -17.27 -22.34 -1.11
C SER A 253 -17.85 -20.94 -0.95
N ASN A 254 -17.96 -20.44 0.28
CA ASN A 254 -18.40 -19.07 0.57
C ASN A 254 -17.24 -18.05 0.49
N VAL A 255 -16.00 -18.50 0.26
CA VAL A 255 -14.85 -17.63 -0.02
C VAL A 255 -14.62 -17.63 -1.53
N ILE A 256 -14.96 -16.52 -2.18
CA ILE A 256 -14.81 -16.32 -3.62
C ILE A 256 -13.38 -15.83 -3.87
N VAL A 257 -12.52 -16.72 -4.37
CA VAL A 257 -11.13 -16.38 -4.70
C VAL A 257 -11.08 -15.71 -6.07
N VAL A 258 -10.50 -14.50 -6.11
CA VAL A 258 -10.30 -13.72 -7.34
C VAL A 258 -8.84 -13.46 -7.60
N GLU A 259 -8.49 -13.11 -8.83
CA GLU A 259 -7.14 -12.66 -9.19
C GLU A 259 -6.80 -11.33 -8.49
N PRO A 260 -5.51 -10.98 -8.38
CA PRO A 260 -5.10 -9.70 -7.83
C PRO A 260 -5.80 -8.54 -8.55
N LEU A 261 -6.48 -7.71 -7.78
CA LEU A 261 -7.23 -6.58 -8.33
C LEU A 261 -6.30 -5.42 -8.70
N GLY A 262 -6.65 -4.67 -9.75
CA GLY A 262 -6.11 -3.35 -10.01
C GLY A 262 -6.47 -2.37 -8.88
N TYR A 263 -5.86 -1.17 -8.89
CA TYR A 263 -6.04 -0.19 -7.82
C TYR A 263 -7.50 0.24 -7.67
N ARG A 264 -8.15 0.61 -8.79
CA ARG A 264 -9.55 1.07 -8.78
C ARG A 264 -10.52 -0.02 -8.34
N SER A 265 -10.34 -1.25 -8.83
CA SER A 265 -11.17 -2.40 -8.42
C SER A 265 -10.95 -2.75 -6.95
N SER A 266 -9.71 -2.67 -6.45
CA SER A 266 -9.41 -2.86 -5.03
C SER A 266 -10.07 -1.78 -4.16
N LEU A 267 -9.97 -0.52 -4.55
CA LEU A 267 -10.60 0.59 -3.82
C LEU A 267 -12.13 0.50 -3.87
N ALA A 268 -12.71 0.07 -5.01
CA ALA A 268 -14.14 -0.19 -5.12
C ALA A 268 -14.58 -1.34 -4.20
N ALA A 269 -13.84 -2.46 -4.20
CA ALA A 269 -14.11 -3.58 -3.31
C ALA A 269 -14.11 -3.14 -1.84
N GLN A 270 -13.11 -2.37 -1.42
CA GLN A 270 -13.02 -1.82 -0.06
C GLN A 270 -14.21 -0.91 0.27
N LEU A 271 -14.56 0.02 -0.63
CA LEU A 271 -15.65 0.97 -0.40
C LEU A 271 -17.01 0.29 -0.26
N HIS A 272 -17.25 -0.73 -1.08
CA HIS A 272 -18.54 -1.41 -1.15
C HIS A 272 -18.68 -2.61 -0.23
N ALA A 273 -17.59 -3.15 0.33
CA ALA A 273 -17.64 -4.24 1.29
C ALA A 273 -18.34 -3.85 2.61
N ALA A 274 -18.95 -4.80 3.30
CA ALA A 274 -19.41 -4.60 4.68
C ALA A 274 -18.22 -4.32 5.63
N ALA A 275 -17.13 -5.08 5.44
CA ALA A 275 -15.85 -4.85 6.10
C ALA A 275 -14.69 -5.37 5.23
N VAL A 276 -13.48 -4.89 5.52
CA VAL A 276 -12.21 -5.30 4.90
C VAL A 276 -11.43 -6.17 5.88
N LEU A 277 -10.78 -7.24 5.40
CA LEU A 277 -9.86 -8.08 6.16
C LEU A 277 -8.50 -8.04 5.47
N THR A 278 -7.45 -7.59 6.15
CA THR A 278 -6.16 -7.41 5.46
C THR A 278 -4.95 -7.46 6.38
N ASP A 279 -3.82 -7.93 5.84
CA ASP A 279 -2.50 -7.76 6.44
C ASP A 279 -1.71 -6.58 5.82
N SER A 280 -2.32 -5.84 4.88
CA SER A 280 -1.72 -4.72 4.15
C SER A 280 -1.93 -3.40 4.88
N GLY A 281 -0.85 -2.70 5.24
CA GLY A 281 -0.94 -1.35 5.81
C GLY A 281 -1.54 -0.33 4.82
N GLY A 282 -1.30 -0.48 3.51
CA GLY A 282 -1.92 0.36 2.48
C GLY A 282 -3.44 0.21 2.43
N VAL A 283 -3.93 -1.04 2.38
CA VAL A 283 -5.38 -1.34 2.37
C VAL A 283 -6.03 -0.93 3.69
N GLN A 284 -5.34 -1.11 4.83
CA GLN A 284 -5.81 -0.63 6.15
C GLN A 284 -6.07 0.88 6.13
N ARG A 285 -5.14 1.68 5.59
CA ARG A 285 -5.30 3.14 5.47
C ARG A 285 -6.42 3.52 4.51
N GLU A 286 -6.47 2.90 3.34
CA GLU A 286 -7.53 3.14 2.35
C GLU A 286 -8.90 2.88 2.96
N ALA A 287 -9.08 1.75 3.66
CA ALA A 287 -10.32 1.43 4.37
C ALA A 287 -10.69 2.52 5.39
N ALA A 288 -9.73 3.01 6.17
CA ALA A 288 -9.94 4.09 7.14
C ALA A 288 -10.36 5.41 6.46
N TRP A 289 -9.73 5.80 5.35
CA TRP A 289 -10.12 7.00 4.60
C TRP A 289 -11.53 6.88 3.98
N LEU A 290 -11.88 5.67 3.54
CA LEU A 290 -13.23 5.37 3.03
C LEU A 290 -14.28 5.32 4.14
N GLY A 291 -13.89 5.16 5.40
CA GLY A 291 -14.77 4.89 6.54
C GLY A 291 -15.29 3.45 6.53
N THR A 292 -14.55 2.51 5.91
CA THR A 292 -14.89 1.10 5.88
C THR A 292 -14.28 0.39 7.08
N PRO A 293 -15.05 -0.39 7.88
CA PRO A 293 -14.51 -1.22 8.93
C PRO A 293 -13.39 -2.12 8.42
N CYS A 294 -12.30 -2.24 9.19
CA CYS A 294 -11.15 -3.04 8.80
C CYS A 294 -10.72 -3.97 9.94
N LEU A 295 -10.67 -5.26 9.65
CA LEU A 295 -10.09 -6.28 10.52
C LEU A 295 -8.65 -6.52 10.04
N VAL A 296 -7.68 -6.12 10.86
CA VAL A 296 -6.26 -6.21 10.52
C VAL A 296 -5.73 -7.57 10.96
N LEU A 297 -5.29 -8.38 9.99
CA LEU A 297 -4.80 -9.75 10.19
C LEU A 297 -3.33 -9.74 10.65
N ARG A 298 -3.05 -8.96 11.68
CA ARG A 298 -1.71 -8.76 12.27
C ARG A 298 -1.83 -8.54 13.77
N ASP A 299 -0.73 -8.78 14.50
CA ASP A 299 -0.62 -8.52 15.94
C ASP A 299 -0.21 -7.07 16.25
N SER A 300 0.34 -6.36 15.27
CA SER A 300 0.77 -4.96 15.37
C SER A 300 0.61 -4.22 14.05
N THR A 301 0.56 -2.89 14.11
CA THR A 301 0.51 -2.03 12.92
C THR A 301 1.34 -0.76 13.15
N GLU A 302 1.95 -0.26 12.08
CA GLU A 302 2.59 1.06 12.02
C GLU A 302 1.59 2.22 11.88
N TRP A 303 0.30 1.91 11.68
CA TRP A 303 -0.78 2.86 11.43
C TRP A 303 -1.75 2.92 12.63
N THR A 304 -1.22 3.34 13.78
CA THR A 304 -1.93 3.37 15.06
C THR A 304 -3.15 4.29 15.04
N GLU A 305 -3.10 5.37 14.27
CA GLU A 305 -4.22 6.30 14.08
C GLU A 305 -5.47 5.66 13.47
N THR A 306 -5.35 4.52 12.83
CA THR A 306 -6.52 3.78 12.30
C THR A 306 -7.16 2.86 13.32
N THR A 307 -6.45 2.53 14.40
CA THR A 307 -6.85 1.56 15.43
C THR A 307 -7.18 2.21 16.77
N GLU A 308 -6.79 3.47 16.98
CA GLU A 308 -6.92 4.18 18.24
C GLU A 308 -7.81 5.42 18.11
N GLY A 309 -8.46 5.81 19.23
CA GLY A 309 -9.34 6.98 19.30
C GLY A 309 -10.76 6.74 18.80
N ASP A 310 -11.61 7.77 18.93
CA ASP A 310 -13.05 7.71 18.63
C ASP A 310 -13.37 7.50 17.13
N ALA A 311 -12.42 7.83 16.26
CA ALA A 311 -12.55 7.68 14.81
C ALA A 311 -11.94 6.37 14.28
N ALA A 312 -11.49 5.48 15.15
CA ALA A 312 -10.90 4.21 14.77
C ALA A 312 -11.87 3.34 13.97
N THR A 313 -11.43 2.91 12.79
CA THR A 313 -12.20 2.05 11.90
C THR A 313 -11.60 0.66 11.78
N SER A 314 -10.43 0.46 12.37
CA SER A 314 -9.65 -0.77 12.27
C SER A 314 -9.50 -1.45 13.64
N VAL A 315 -9.45 -2.78 13.64
CA VAL A 315 -9.18 -3.61 14.81
C VAL A 315 -8.12 -4.65 14.46
N LEU A 316 -7.07 -4.75 15.29
CA LEU A 316 -6.08 -5.82 15.19
C LEU A 316 -6.72 -7.11 15.68
N VAL A 317 -6.87 -8.08 14.81
CA VAL A 317 -7.49 -9.38 15.12
C VAL A 317 -6.53 -10.56 14.93
N GLY A 318 -5.40 -10.35 14.27
CA GLY A 318 -4.51 -11.46 13.93
C GLY A 318 -5.27 -12.56 13.20
N VAL A 319 -5.30 -13.76 13.80
CA VAL A 319 -6.08 -14.91 13.34
C VAL A 319 -7.14 -15.35 14.36
N ASP A 320 -7.48 -14.51 15.33
CA ASP A 320 -8.48 -14.79 16.36
C ASP A 320 -9.90 -14.63 15.79
N THR A 321 -10.59 -15.76 15.61
CA THR A 321 -11.93 -15.82 15.02
C THR A 321 -13.00 -15.23 15.93
N VAL A 322 -12.84 -15.30 17.26
CA VAL A 322 -13.78 -14.73 18.22
C VAL A 322 -13.70 -13.22 18.18
N LEU A 323 -12.49 -12.68 18.33
CA LEU A 323 -12.24 -11.25 18.27
C LEU A 323 -12.67 -10.65 16.91
N ALA A 324 -12.39 -11.36 15.80
CA ALA A 324 -12.80 -10.92 14.47
C ALA A 324 -14.33 -10.84 14.32
N ARG A 325 -15.07 -11.78 14.89
CA ARG A 325 -16.53 -11.78 14.86
C ARG A 325 -17.09 -10.65 15.69
N GLU A 326 -16.63 -10.47 16.91
CA GLU A 326 -17.03 -9.38 17.80
C GLU A 326 -16.73 -8.00 17.17
N ALA A 327 -15.56 -7.84 16.55
CA ALA A 327 -15.20 -6.63 15.84
C ALA A 327 -16.13 -6.38 14.64
N LEU A 328 -16.45 -7.41 13.87
CA LEU A 328 -17.34 -7.31 12.72
C LEU A 328 -18.77 -6.91 13.16
N ASP A 329 -19.30 -7.56 14.20
CA ASP A 329 -20.65 -7.27 14.74
C ASP A 329 -20.76 -5.84 15.28
N ARG A 330 -19.66 -5.30 15.83
CA ARG A 330 -19.60 -3.94 16.36
C ARG A 330 -19.47 -2.87 15.27
N LEU A 331 -18.66 -3.13 14.24
CA LEU A 331 -18.23 -2.12 13.27
C LEU A 331 -19.00 -2.17 11.96
N ALA A 332 -19.42 -3.35 11.52
CA ALA A 332 -20.14 -3.52 10.26
C ALA A 332 -21.64 -3.18 10.44
N PRO A 333 -22.33 -2.80 9.36
CA PRO A 333 -23.77 -2.68 9.39
C PRO A 333 -24.42 -4.00 9.84
N PRO A 334 -25.51 -3.93 10.67
CA PRO A 334 -26.17 -5.13 11.15
C PRO A 334 -26.72 -5.96 10.00
N ASP A 335 -26.84 -7.28 10.23
CA ASP A 335 -27.41 -8.21 9.26
C ASP A 335 -28.84 -7.76 8.87
N GLY A 336 -29.14 -7.85 7.58
CA GLY A 336 -30.43 -7.38 7.04
C GLY A 336 -30.56 -5.87 6.84
N ALA A 337 -29.51 -5.10 7.10
CA ALA A 337 -29.46 -3.69 6.69
C ALA A 337 -29.61 -3.58 5.15
N PRO A 338 -30.26 -2.51 4.65
CA PRO A 338 -30.34 -2.30 3.20
C PRO A 338 -28.95 -2.34 2.56
N ALA A 339 -28.82 -3.00 1.40
CA ALA A 339 -27.53 -3.20 0.71
C ALA A 339 -26.72 -1.91 0.48
N ASP A 340 -27.41 -0.77 0.36
CA ASP A 340 -26.78 0.53 0.22
C ASP A 340 -26.50 1.25 1.58
N ALA A 341 -26.93 0.69 2.71
CA ALA A 341 -26.73 1.31 4.02
C ALA A 341 -25.23 1.43 4.34
N ALA A 342 -24.44 0.38 4.06
CA ALA A 342 -23.01 0.42 4.19
C ALA A 342 -22.40 1.57 3.37
N LEU A 343 -22.75 1.68 2.10
CA LEU A 343 -22.25 2.74 1.22
C LEU A 343 -22.71 4.14 1.66
N ARG A 344 -23.91 4.28 2.20
CA ARG A 344 -24.41 5.57 2.74
C ARG A 344 -23.64 6.00 3.98
N ALA A 345 -23.22 5.05 4.81
CA ALA A 345 -22.40 5.30 5.98
C ALA A 345 -20.95 5.68 5.65
N ARG A 346 -20.49 5.36 4.43
CA ARG A 346 -19.12 5.70 4.00
C ARG A 346 -18.94 7.19 3.73
N LYS A 347 -17.72 7.66 3.92
CA LYS A 347 -17.37 9.06 3.60
C LYS A 347 -17.68 9.35 2.13
N ARG A 348 -18.38 10.44 1.89
CA ARG A 348 -18.72 10.90 0.53
C ARG A 348 -17.56 11.61 -0.13
N THR A 349 -16.67 12.16 0.67
CA THR A 349 -15.45 12.84 0.25
C THR A 349 -14.31 12.35 1.12
N ILE A 350 -13.14 12.18 0.55
CA ILE A 350 -11.89 12.02 1.27
C ILE A 350 -11.23 13.39 1.27
N GLU A 351 -11.00 13.95 2.45
CA GLU A 351 -10.22 15.18 2.57
C GLU A 351 -8.79 14.89 2.14
N THR A 352 -8.26 15.69 1.23
CA THR A 352 -6.88 15.56 0.79
C THR A 352 -5.98 16.40 1.68
N ASP A 353 -4.78 15.90 1.93
CA ASP A 353 -3.75 16.64 2.67
C ASP A 353 -3.03 17.64 1.73
N GLY A 354 -3.22 17.50 0.42
CA GLY A 354 -2.47 18.25 -0.59
C GLY A 354 -0.99 17.84 -0.66
N ALA A 355 -0.71 16.62 -0.21
CA ALA A 355 0.64 16.05 -0.10
C ALA A 355 1.41 16.16 -1.41
N THR A 356 0.79 15.76 -2.50
CA THR A 356 1.41 15.74 -3.84
C THR A 356 1.87 17.12 -4.30
N GLY A 357 1.01 18.13 -4.14
CA GLY A 357 1.35 19.51 -4.47
C GLY A 357 2.41 20.13 -3.54
N SER A 358 2.38 19.79 -2.27
CA SER A 358 3.35 20.24 -1.27
C SER A 358 4.74 19.68 -1.53
N ILE A 359 4.85 18.37 -1.75
CA ILE A 359 6.13 17.69 -2.07
C ILE A 359 6.76 18.30 -3.33
N ALA A 360 5.98 18.44 -4.42
CA ALA A 360 6.50 18.99 -5.66
C ALA A 360 6.97 20.46 -5.55
N ARG A 361 6.48 21.23 -4.58
CA ARG A 361 6.97 22.58 -4.30
C ARG A 361 8.20 22.63 -3.41
N LEU A 362 8.32 21.69 -2.46
CA LEU A 362 9.37 21.68 -1.44
C LEU A 362 10.69 21.09 -1.96
N ILE A 363 10.64 20.26 -2.99
CA ILE A 363 11.87 19.81 -3.69
C ILE A 363 12.36 21.00 -4.56
N ALA A 364 13.25 21.79 -3.98
CA ALA A 364 13.79 22.98 -4.65
C ALA A 364 15.31 23.15 -4.42
#